data_126e9c9397849023326b39bebe8cf86a
#
_entry.id   126e9c9397849023326b39bebe8cf86a
#
_cell.length_a   1.000
_cell.length_b   1.000
_cell.length_c   1.000
_cell.angle_alpha   90.00
_cell.angle_beta   90.00
_cell.angle_gamma   90.00
#
_symmetry.space_group_name_H-M   'P 1'
#
loop_
_entity.id
_entity.type
_entity.pdbx_description
1 polymer ?
#
loop_
_entity_poly.entity_id
_entity_poly.type
_entity_poly.pdbx_seq_one_letter_code
_entity_poly.pdbx_strand_id
1 'polypeptide(L)'
;MLFRSIIGRSQGLTDVLNTIARIAKTNASVLITGESGTGKELIAEAIHINSQRAKHPFVKVNLGGISQSLFESEMFGHKKGAFTDASADRTGRFEMADKGTIFLDEIGDLDLSCQVKLLRVLQDQTFEVLGDSRPRKTDIRVVSATNADLRKMVNERTFREDLFYRVNLITVKLPALRERREDIPLLVRHFADRQAETNGLPRTEFSADAMQFLSRLPYPGNIRELKNLVERTILVSGKPTLDASDFDDQYIRHNDQKAAESTSFIGMTLDEIERQTILQALERHKGNLSQVAMALGISRAALYRRLEKHNINYTL
;
A
#
# COMPACT_ATOMS: atom_id res chain seq x y z
N MET A 1 4.34 -23.81 -13.36
CA MET A 1 3.85 -22.45 -13.06
C MET A 1 4.97 -21.58 -12.54
N LEU A 2 5.07 -20.35 -13.03
CA LEU A 2 6.18 -19.44 -12.70
C LEU A 2 5.75 -18.50 -11.57
N PHE A 3 6.07 -18.86 -10.33
CA PHE A 3 5.93 -17.97 -9.15
C PHE A 3 7.31 -17.52 -8.63
N ARG A 4 8.30 -17.40 -9.53
CA ARG A 4 9.71 -17.13 -9.15
C ARG A 4 9.94 -15.82 -8.42
N SER A 5 9.04 -14.85 -8.59
CA SER A 5 9.11 -13.55 -7.92
C SER A 5 8.45 -13.51 -6.54
N ILE A 6 7.71 -14.57 -6.17
CA ILE A 6 6.98 -14.64 -4.89
C ILE A 6 7.78 -15.53 -3.93
N ILE A 7 8.25 -14.90 -2.85
CA ILE A 7 9.09 -15.55 -1.84
C ILE A 7 8.28 -15.84 -0.60
N GLY A 8 8.31 -17.08 -0.16
CA GLY A 8 7.67 -17.57 1.04
C GLY A 8 7.32 -19.05 0.93
N ARG A 9 7.05 -19.66 2.09
CA ARG A 9 6.69 -21.07 2.25
C ARG A 9 5.53 -21.30 3.22
N SER A 10 4.99 -20.22 3.76
CA SER A 10 3.89 -20.28 4.70
C SER A 10 2.65 -20.92 4.08
N GLN A 11 1.88 -21.63 4.90
CA GLN A 11 0.67 -22.31 4.44
C GLN A 11 -0.33 -21.32 3.83
N GLY A 12 -0.55 -20.16 4.47
CA GLY A 12 -1.45 -19.14 3.97
C GLY A 12 -1.05 -18.59 2.59
N LEU A 13 0.26 -18.40 2.34
CA LEU A 13 0.75 -18.00 1.01
C LEU A 13 0.60 -19.16 0.00
N THR A 14 0.90 -20.38 0.40
CA THR A 14 0.75 -21.57 -0.45
C THR A 14 -0.69 -21.77 -0.90
N ASP A 15 -1.66 -21.58 -0.03
CA ASP A 15 -3.09 -21.67 -0.35
C ASP A 15 -3.52 -20.59 -1.37
N VAL A 16 -3.00 -19.37 -1.22
CA VAL A 16 -3.16 -18.29 -2.21
C VAL A 16 -2.58 -18.70 -3.55
N LEU A 17 -1.34 -19.21 -3.61
CA LEU A 17 -0.70 -19.63 -4.84
C LEU A 17 -1.43 -20.80 -5.51
N ASN A 18 -1.95 -21.76 -4.75
CA ASN A 18 -2.76 -22.86 -5.26
C ASN A 18 -4.08 -22.35 -5.87
N THR A 19 -4.70 -21.34 -5.24
CA THR A 19 -5.90 -20.70 -5.80
C THR A 19 -5.57 -20.00 -7.10
N ILE A 20 -4.52 -19.21 -7.15
CA ILE A 20 -4.05 -18.53 -8.36
C ILE A 20 -3.76 -19.52 -9.46
N ALA A 21 -3.13 -20.64 -9.15
CA ALA A 21 -2.82 -21.69 -10.11
C ALA A 21 -4.05 -22.22 -10.86
N ARG A 22 -5.18 -22.30 -10.18
CA ARG A 22 -6.47 -22.71 -10.77
C ARG A 22 -7.12 -21.62 -11.60
N ILE A 23 -7.18 -20.40 -11.06
CA ILE A 23 -7.93 -19.30 -11.69
C ILE A 23 -7.15 -18.58 -12.79
N ALA A 24 -5.81 -18.67 -12.82
CA ALA A 24 -4.99 -17.99 -13.81
C ALA A 24 -5.39 -18.34 -15.25
N LYS A 25 -5.76 -19.60 -15.50
CA LYS A 25 -6.14 -20.11 -16.83
C LYS A 25 -7.53 -19.64 -17.31
N THR A 26 -8.31 -18.98 -16.45
CA THR A 26 -9.65 -18.47 -16.77
C THR A 26 -9.59 -16.98 -17.10
N ASN A 27 -10.65 -16.43 -17.71
CA ASN A 27 -10.84 -14.99 -17.88
C ASN A 27 -11.61 -14.33 -16.75
N ALA A 28 -11.81 -15.03 -15.63
CA ALA A 28 -12.55 -14.51 -14.49
C ALA A 28 -11.90 -13.22 -13.93
N SER A 29 -12.74 -12.27 -13.53
CA SER A 29 -12.30 -11.09 -12.75
C SER A 29 -11.84 -11.53 -11.36
N VAL A 30 -10.71 -10.99 -10.91
CA VAL A 30 -10.12 -11.34 -9.61
C VAL A 30 -9.95 -10.07 -8.79
N LEU A 31 -10.46 -10.10 -7.56
CA LEU A 31 -10.21 -9.07 -6.55
C LEU A 31 -9.17 -9.57 -5.54
N ILE A 32 -8.04 -8.90 -5.47
CA ILE A 32 -6.97 -9.19 -4.50
C ILE A 32 -7.13 -8.24 -3.31
N THR A 33 -7.40 -8.81 -2.12
CA THR A 33 -7.53 -8.03 -0.88
C THR A 33 -6.36 -8.30 0.04
N GLY A 34 -5.99 -7.30 0.83
CA GLY A 34 -4.93 -7.41 1.82
C GLY A 34 -4.34 -6.05 2.16
N GLU A 35 -3.67 -5.98 3.28
CA GLU A 35 -3.06 -4.74 3.77
C GLU A 35 -2.05 -4.16 2.77
N SER A 36 -1.75 -2.87 2.94
CA SER A 36 -0.71 -2.21 2.14
C SER A 36 0.64 -2.90 2.34
N GLY A 37 1.40 -3.07 1.25
CA GLY A 37 2.73 -3.68 1.30
C GLY A 37 2.76 -5.20 1.41
N THR A 38 1.63 -5.93 1.30
CA THR A 38 1.57 -7.40 1.34
C THR A 38 2.05 -8.09 0.06
N GLY A 39 2.16 -7.35 -1.07
CA GLY A 39 2.58 -7.88 -2.37
C GLY A 39 1.45 -8.16 -3.34
N LYS A 40 0.31 -7.45 -3.25
CA LYS A 40 -0.86 -7.60 -4.14
C LYS A 40 -0.50 -7.49 -5.63
N GLU A 41 0.41 -6.57 -5.97
CA GLU A 41 0.89 -6.38 -7.34
C GLU A 41 1.62 -7.62 -7.89
N LEU A 42 2.50 -8.26 -7.09
CA LEU A 42 3.20 -9.49 -7.49
C LEU A 42 2.22 -10.64 -7.74
N ILE A 43 1.14 -10.71 -6.98
CA ILE A 43 0.06 -11.68 -7.19
C ILE A 43 -0.68 -11.41 -8.50
N ALA A 44 -1.01 -10.16 -8.81
CA ALA A 44 -1.64 -9.79 -10.08
C ALA A 44 -0.75 -10.14 -11.28
N GLU A 45 0.54 -9.86 -11.19
CA GLU A 45 1.53 -10.24 -12.20
C GLU A 45 1.62 -11.76 -12.37
N ALA A 46 1.63 -12.52 -11.26
CA ALA A 46 1.63 -13.97 -11.27
C ALA A 46 0.36 -14.55 -11.94
N ILE A 47 -0.81 -13.94 -11.70
CA ILE A 47 -2.04 -14.31 -12.41
C ILE A 47 -1.90 -14.10 -13.92
N HIS A 48 -1.36 -12.96 -14.34
CA HIS A 48 -1.17 -12.66 -15.76
C HIS A 48 -0.17 -13.62 -16.43
N ILE A 49 1.02 -13.79 -15.87
CA ILE A 49 2.10 -14.63 -16.44
C ILE A 49 1.67 -16.09 -16.58
N ASN A 50 0.80 -16.60 -15.70
CA ASN A 50 0.31 -17.96 -15.76
C ASN A 50 -1.04 -18.08 -16.51
N SER A 51 -1.50 -17.03 -17.19
CA SER A 51 -2.76 -16.99 -17.95
C SER A 51 -2.56 -17.30 -19.43
N GLN A 52 -3.68 -17.46 -20.14
CA GLN A 52 -3.66 -17.55 -21.61
C GLN A 52 -3.23 -16.23 -22.27
N ARG A 53 -3.26 -15.11 -21.51
CA ARG A 53 -2.88 -13.76 -21.97
C ARG A 53 -1.44 -13.39 -21.61
N ALA A 54 -0.61 -14.34 -21.16
CA ALA A 54 0.76 -14.09 -20.71
C ALA A 54 1.70 -13.42 -21.75
N LYS A 55 1.37 -13.54 -23.04
CA LYS A 55 2.12 -12.92 -24.15
C LYS A 55 1.56 -11.57 -24.58
N HIS A 56 0.45 -11.13 -23.99
CA HIS A 56 -0.23 -9.88 -24.25
C HIS A 56 0.10 -8.83 -23.19
N PRO A 57 -0.27 -7.56 -23.39
CA PRO A 57 0.05 -6.50 -22.44
C PRO A 57 -0.47 -6.77 -21.02
N PHE A 58 0.35 -6.42 -20.03
CA PHE A 58 -0.04 -6.29 -18.61
C PHE A 58 0.05 -4.81 -18.24
N VAL A 59 -1.09 -4.14 -18.17
CA VAL A 59 -1.17 -2.70 -17.90
C VAL A 59 -1.54 -2.49 -16.45
N LYS A 60 -0.63 -1.86 -15.69
CA LYS A 60 -0.80 -1.52 -14.27
C LYS A 60 -1.32 -0.10 -14.14
N VAL A 61 -2.34 0.09 -13.32
CA VAL A 61 -2.94 1.39 -13.02
C VAL A 61 -3.15 1.50 -11.51
N ASN A 62 -2.50 2.47 -10.89
CA ASN A 62 -2.78 2.83 -9.50
C ASN A 62 -3.87 3.92 -9.50
N LEU A 63 -5.08 3.55 -9.08
CA LEU A 63 -6.25 4.42 -9.14
C LEU A 63 -6.23 5.49 -8.03
N GLY A 64 -5.61 5.20 -6.87
CA GLY A 64 -5.43 6.20 -5.81
C GLY A 64 -4.45 7.33 -6.18
N GLY A 65 -3.61 7.11 -7.20
CA GLY A 65 -2.68 8.13 -7.70
C GLY A 65 -3.24 9.01 -8.82
N ILE A 66 -4.49 8.78 -9.28
CA ILE A 66 -5.10 9.51 -10.39
C ILE A 66 -6.18 10.46 -9.86
N SER A 67 -6.01 11.77 -10.06
CA SER A 67 -7.05 12.73 -9.71
C SER A 67 -8.32 12.51 -10.55
N GLN A 68 -9.48 12.85 -9.99
CA GLN A 68 -10.78 12.73 -10.66
C GLN A 68 -10.80 13.43 -12.03
N SER A 69 -10.17 14.59 -12.15
CA SER A 69 -10.09 15.36 -13.41
C SER A 69 -9.25 14.69 -14.50
N LEU A 70 -8.26 13.87 -14.12
CA LEU A 70 -7.38 13.18 -15.06
C LEU A 70 -7.84 11.75 -15.36
N PHE A 71 -8.81 11.23 -14.61
CA PHE A 71 -9.22 9.83 -14.71
C PHE A 71 -9.63 9.44 -16.15
N GLU A 72 -10.47 10.24 -16.79
CA GLU A 72 -10.93 9.93 -18.14
C GLU A 72 -9.80 9.94 -19.15
N SER A 73 -8.97 10.98 -19.09
CA SER A 73 -7.82 11.13 -19.97
C SER A 73 -6.79 10.00 -19.81
N GLU A 74 -6.53 9.58 -18.56
CA GLU A 74 -5.63 8.44 -18.29
C GLU A 74 -6.24 7.11 -18.75
N MET A 75 -7.49 6.84 -18.40
CA MET A 75 -8.11 5.54 -18.63
C MET A 75 -8.56 5.35 -20.09
N PHE A 76 -9.15 6.37 -20.71
CA PHE A 76 -9.74 6.27 -22.04
C PHE A 76 -8.89 6.93 -23.13
N GLY A 77 -7.97 7.80 -22.74
CA GLY A 77 -7.18 8.60 -23.68
C GLY A 77 -7.91 9.86 -24.16
N HIS A 78 -7.22 10.70 -24.90
CA HIS A 78 -7.78 11.90 -25.49
C HIS A 78 -7.18 12.23 -26.86
N LYS A 79 -7.95 12.96 -27.66
CA LYS A 79 -7.49 13.60 -28.88
C LYS A 79 -6.97 15.00 -28.60
N LYS A 80 -6.03 15.45 -29.40
CA LYS A 80 -5.56 16.83 -29.36
C LYS A 80 -6.74 17.80 -29.46
N GLY A 81 -6.79 18.77 -28.53
CA GLY A 81 -7.87 19.75 -28.44
C GLY A 81 -9.14 19.28 -27.73
N ALA A 82 -9.16 18.09 -27.14
CA ALA A 82 -10.31 17.58 -26.37
C ALA A 82 -10.62 18.42 -25.11
N PHE A 83 -9.62 19.07 -24.55
CA PHE A 83 -9.72 20.04 -23.46
C PHE A 83 -8.54 21.03 -23.53
N THR A 84 -8.56 22.09 -22.72
CA THR A 84 -7.66 23.24 -22.82
C THR A 84 -6.17 22.85 -22.90
N ASP A 85 -5.74 21.84 -22.13
CA ASP A 85 -4.34 21.40 -22.04
C ASP A 85 -4.02 20.18 -22.94
N ALA A 86 -4.95 19.73 -23.77
CA ALA A 86 -4.74 18.58 -24.66
C ALA A 86 -3.89 18.96 -25.88
N SER A 87 -2.57 19.10 -25.69
CA SER A 87 -1.61 19.51 -26.72
C SER A 87 -1.30 18.43 -27.76
N ALA A 88 -1.48 17.14 -27.42
CA ALA A 88 -1.22 15.96 -28.26
C ALA A 88 -2.28 14.87 -28.03
N ASP A 89 -2.32 13.88 -28.95
CA ASP A 89 -3.12 12.66 -28.74
C ASP A 89 -2.49 11.82 -27.62
N ARG A 90 -3.34 11.19 -26.78
CA ARG A 90 -2.91 10.27 -25.73
C ARG A 90 -3.69 8.95 -25.81
N THR A 91 -2.97 7.84 -25.84
CA THR A 91 -3.55 6.50 -25.75
C THR A 91 -3.95 6.19 -24.31
N GLY A 92 -5.19 5.74 -24.08
CA GLY A 92 -5.71 5.38 -22.77
C GLY A 92 -5.27 4.00 -22.30
N ARG A 93 -5.38 3.74 -20.98
CA ARG A 93 -5.00 2.47 -20.36
C ARG A 93 -5.82 1.29 -20.87
N PHE A 94 -7.09 1.47 -21.18
CA PHE A 94 -7.93 0.41 -21.74
C PHE A 94 -7.50 -0.01 -23.14
N GLU A 95 -7.13 0.96 -23.99
CA GLU A 95 -6.59 0.68 -25.31
C GLU A 95 -5.24 -0.06 -25.24
N MET A 96 -4.35 0.38 -24.32
CA MET A 96 -3.07 -0.28 -24.08
C MET A 96 -3.20 -1.71 -23.57
N ALA A 97 -4.29 -2.01 -22.83
CA ALA A 97 -4.52 -3.32 -22.23
C ALA A 97 -5.28 -4.29 -23.17
N ASP A 98 -5.63 -3.86 -24.39
CA ASP A 98 -6.42 -4.69 -25.30
C ASP A 98 -5.79 -6.07 -25.54
N LYS A 99 -6.61 -7.12 -25.52
CA LYS A 99 -6.27 -8.55 -25.55
C LYS A 99 -5.44 -9.03 -24.36
N GLY A 100 -5.03 -8.13 -23.47
CA GLY A 100 -4.18 -8.37 -22.32
C GLY A 100 -4.93 -8.42 -20.99
N THR A 101 -4.25 -7.96 -19.96
CA THR A 101 -4.78 -7.85 -18.59
C THR A 101 -4.58 -6.42 -18.08
N ILE A 102 -5.64 -5.82 -17.55
CA ILE A 102 -5.54 -4.58 -16.79
C ILE A 102 -5.53 -4.89 -15.30
N PHE A 103 -4.55 -4.34 -14.59
CA PHE A 103 -4.45 -4.40 -13.14
C PHE A 103 -4.82 -3.04 -12.54
N LEU A 104 -5.91 -3.01 -11.79
CA LEU A 104 -6.48 -1.84 -11.14
C LEU A 104 -6.14 -1.87 -9.65
N ASP A 105 -5.07 -1.20 -9.27
CA ASP A 105 -4.65 -1.13 -7.86
C ASP A 105 -5.37 0.00 -7.13
N GLU A 106 -5.63 -0.20 -5.84
CA GLU A 106 -6.36 0.70 -4.94
C GLU A 106 -7.74 1.12 -5.50
N ILE A 107 -8.52 0.12 -5.96
CA ILE A 107 -9.85 0.37 -6.56
C ILE A 107 -10.84 0.99 -5.57
N GLY A 108 -10.63 0.82 -4.27
CA GLY A 108 -11.43 1.46 -3.21
C GLY A 108 -11.29 2.97 -3.15
N ASP A 109 -10.22 3.54 -3.71
CA ASP A 109 -9.94 4.98 -3.65
C ASP A 109 -10.63 5.78 -4.77
N LEU A 110 -11.38 5.09 -5.64
CA LEU A 110 -12.10 5.75 -6.74
C LEU A 110 -13.31 6.55 -6.26
N ASP A 111 -13.44 7.78 -6.73
CA ASP A 111 -14.65 8.58 -6.58
C ASP A 111 -15.87 7.92 -7.27
N LEU A 112 -17.07 8.12 -6.73
CA LEU A 112 -18.31 7.55 -7.27
C LEU A 112 -18.52 7.86 -8.76
N SER A 113 -18.16 9.05 -9.22
CA SER A 113 -18.27 9.44 -10.63
C SER A 113 -17.35 8.61 -11.54
N CYS A 114 -16.14 8.32 -11.09
CA CYS A 114 -15.17 7.47 -11.78
C CYS A 114 -15.61 5.99 -11.76
N GLN A 115 -16.22 5.53 -10.67
CA GLN A 115 -16.79 4.19 -10.57
C GLN A 115 -17.87 3.92 -11.63
N VAL A 116 -18.76 4.91 -11.92
CA VAL A 116 -19.77 4.80 -12.98
C VAL A 116 -19.13 4.61 -14.35
N LYS A 117 -18.10 5.38 -14.66
CA LYS A 117 -17.40 5.31 -15.95
C LYS A 117 -16.64 3.99 -16.11
N LEU A 118 -15.97 3.55 -15.05
CA LEU A 118 -15.28 2.27 -15.01
C LEU A 118 -16.27 1.11 -15.24
N LEU A 119 -17.40 1.12 -14.53
CA LEU A 119 -18.43 0.09 -14.65
C LEU A 119 -18.92 -0.09 -16.10
N ARG A 120 -19.21 1.02 -16.80
CA ARG A 120 -19.65 0.98 -18.21
C ARG A 120 -18.66 0.20 -19.08
N VAL A 121 -17.37 0.53 -18.99
CA VAL A 121 -16.35 -0.18 -19.78
C VAL A 121 -16.26 -1.65 -19.41
N LEU A 122 -16.35 -1.99 -18.13
CA LEU A 122 -16.28 -3.37 -17.68
C LEU A 122 -17.52 -4.19 -18.10
N GLN A 123 -18.68 -3.56 -18.24
CA GLN A 123 -19.93 -4.21 -18.69
C GLN A 123 -19.98 -4.37 -20.20
N ASP A 124 -19.79 -3.26 -20.92
CA ASP A 124 -20.04 -3.19 -22.37
C ASP A 124 -18.81 -3.58 -23.19
N GLN A 125 -17.63 -3.66 -22.55
CA GLN A 125 -16.33 -3.85 -23.19
C GLN A 125 -16.07 -2.82 -24.31
N THR A 126 -16.60 -1.61 -24.11
CA THR A 126 -16.44 -0.48 -25.02
C THR A 126 -16.16 0.81 -24.23
N PHE A 127 -15.40 1.70 -24.85
CA PHE A 127 -15.12 3.03 -24.31
C PHE A 127 -15.01 4.05 -25.45
N GLU A 128 -15.10 5.32 -25.11
CA GLU A 128 -14.88 6.43 -26.03
C GLU A 128 -13.65 7.22 -25.60
N VAL A 129 -12.86 7.66 -26.57
CA VAL A 129 -11.70 8.53 -26.35
C VAL A 129 -12.19 9.96 -26.23
N LEU A 130 -11.72 10.74 -25.26
CA LEU A 130 -12.13 12.13 -25.11
C LEU A 130 -11.84 12.92 -26.42
N GLY A 131 -12.86 13.61 -26.91
CA GLY A 131 -12.79 14.31 -28.20
C GLY A 131 -13.05 13.42 -29.43
N ASP A 132 -13.42 12.14 -29.24
CA ASP A 132 -13.84 11.21 -30.31
C ASP A 132 -15.03 10.38 -29.83
N SER A 133 -16.21 10.61 -30.38
CA SER A 133 -17.46 9.92 -29.99
C SER A 133 -17.61 8.50 -30.57
N ARG A 134 -16.61 7.99 -31.27
CA ARG A 134 -16.64 6.63 -31.84
C ARG A 134 -16.33 5.61 -30.75
N PRO A 135 -17.26 4.66 -30.46
CA PRO A 135 -17.00 3.63 -29.45
C PRO A 135 -15.91 2.67 -29.95
N ARG A 136 -14.95 2.39 -29.07
CA ARG A 136 -13.87 1.41 -29.28
C ARG A 136 -14.13 0.19 -28.43
N LYS A 137 -14.02 -1.00 -29.04
CA LYS A 137 -14.12 -2.28 -28.32
C LYS A 137 -12.77 -2.61 -27.66
N THR A 138 -12.83 -3.27 -26.52
CA THR A 138 -11.65 -3.79 -25.82
C THR A 138 -11.94 -5.19 -25.28
N ASP A 139 -10.98 -6.11 -25.40
CA ASP A 139 -11.06 -7.45 -24.84
C ASP A 139 -9.98 -7.55 -23.74
N ILE A 140 -10.38 -7.29 -22.52
CA ILE A 140 -9.47 -7.26 -21.39
C ILE A 140 -9.85 -8.25 -20.29
N ARG A 141 -8.84 -8.83 -19.64
CA ARG A 141 -9.01 -9.47 -18.33
C ARG A 141 -8.79 -8.44 -17.23
N VAL A 142 -9.68 -8.41 -16.23
CA VAL A 142 -9.59 -7.47 -15.11
C VAL A 142 -9.05 -8.18 -13.87
N VAL A 143 -8.01 -7.62 -13.27
CA VAL A 143 -7.51 -7.96 -11.94
C VAL A 143 -7.49 -6.68 -11.12
N SER A 144 -8.18 -6.67 -9.99
CA SER A 144 -8.27 -5.49 -9.12
C SER A 144 -7.62 -5.77 -7.77
N ALA A 145 -7.12 -4.73 -7.11
CA ALA A 145 -6.59 -4.85 -5.76
C ALA A 145 -7.06 -3.70 -4.87
N THR A 146 -7.17 -3.97 -3.57
CA THR A 146 -7.48 -2.96 -2.56
C THR A 146 -7.04 -3.40 -1.17
N ASN A 147 -6.76 -2.44 -0.30
CA ASN A 147 -6.61 -2.63 1.14
C ASN A 147 -7.90 -2.29 1.91
N ALA A 148 -8.89 -1.67 1.24
CA ALA A 148 -10.16 -1.29 1.83
C ALA A 148 -11.16 -2.45 1.90
N ASP A 149 -12.07 -2.40 2.85
CA ASP A 149 -13.24 -3.27 2.90
C ASP A 149 -14.36 -2.75 1.98
N LEU A 150 -14.36 -3.22 0.73
CA LEU A 150 -15.35 -2.79 -0.26
C LEU A 150 -16.79 -3.11 0.15
N ARG A 151 -17.04 -4.19 0.94
CA ARG A 151 -18.39 -4.52 1.42
C ARG A 151 -18.91 -3.46 2.39
N LYS A 152 -18.02 -3.03 3.30
CA LYS A 152 -18.33 -1.92 4.21
C LYS A 152 -18.59 -0.63 3.42
N MET A 153 -17.76 -0.32 2.42
CA MET A 153 -17.93 0.86 1.56
C MET A 153 -19.25 0.82 0.76
N VAL A 154 -19.70 -0.35 0.30
CA VAL A 154 -21.02 -0.51 -0.35
C VAL A 154 -22.14 -0.15 0.64
N ASN A 155 -22.09 -0.66 1.87
CA ASN A 155 -23.07 -0.33 2.91
C ASN A 155 -23.07 1.17 3.25
N GLU A 156 -21.93 1.82 3.23
CA GLU A 156 -21.75 3.26 3.46
C GLU A 156 -22.05 4.11 2.21
N ARG A 157 -22.39 3.49 1.08
CA ARG A 157 -22.67 4.14 -0.21
C ARG A 157 -21.49 4.93 -0.79
N THR A 158 -20.28 4.60 -0.40
CA THR A 158 -19.03 5.18 -0.95
C THR A 158 -18.45 4.34 -2.08
N PHE A 159 -18.92 3.09 -2.23
CA PHE A 159 -18.62 2.22 -3.36
C PHE A 159 -19.91 1.64 -3.94
N ARG A 160 -20.01 1.56 -5.27
CA ARG A 160 -21.21 1.06 -5.95
C ARG A 160 -21.29 -0.46 -5.87
N GLU A 161 -22.47 -0.97 -5.55
CA GLU A 161 -22.73 -2.41 -5.44
C GLU A 161 -22.57 -3.14 -6.79
N ASP A 162 -23.03 -2.52 -7.88
CA ASP A 162 -22.92 -3.09 -9.23
C ASP A 162 -21.45 -3.23 -9.69
N LEU A 163 -20.60 -2.26 -9.40
CA LEU A 163 -19.17 -2.34 -9.66
C LEU A 163 -18.50 -3.42 -8.78
N PHE A 164 -18.89 -3.49 -7.50
CA PHE A 164 -18.37 -4.52 -6.59
C PHE A 164 -18.58 -5.93 -7.16
N TYR A 165 -19.80 -6.27 -7.59
CA TYR A 165 -20.04 -7.60 -8.19
C TYR A 165 -19.32 -7.81 -9.52
N ARG A 166 -19.08 -6.75 -10.29
CA ARG A 166 -18.37 -6.87 -11.56
C ARG A 166 -16.88 -7.16 -11.40
N VAL A 167 -16.23 -6.58 -10.40
CA VAL A 167 -14.77 -6.77 -10.14
C VAL A 167 -14.49 -7.95 -9.23
N ASN A 168 -15.47 -8.40 -8.44
CA ASN A 168 -15.30 -9.40 -7.39
C ASN A 168 -16.03 -10.72 -7.73
N LEU A 169 -15.65 -11.36 -8.84
CA LEU A 169 -16.11 -12.73 -9.14
C LEU A 169 -15.36 -13.74 -8.25
N ILE A 170 -14.04 -13.53 -8.08
CA ILE A 170 -13.19 -14.37 -7.23
C ILE A 170 -12.36 -13.45 -6.34
N THR A 171 -12.45 -13.64 -5.01
CA THR A 171 -11.62 -12.93 -4.05
C THR A 171 -10.38 -13.76 -3.68
N VAL A 172 -9.21 -13.14 -3.72
CA VAL A 172 -7.94 -13.68 -3.21
C VAL A 172 -7.44 -12.80 -2.08
N LYS A 173 -7.46 -13.30 -0.84
CA LYS A 173 -6.99 -12.57 0.34
C LYS A 173 -5.52 -12.90 0.62
N LEU A 174 -4.66 -11.89 0.62
CA LEU A 174 -3.26 -12.04 1.04
C LEU A 174 -3.14 -11.90 2.54
N PRO A 175 -2.46 -12.84 3.21
CA PRO A 175 -2.17 -12.72 4.64
C PRO A 175 -1.18 -11.58 4.90
N ALA A 176 -1.36 -10.89 6.03
CA ALA A 176 -0.39 -9.93 6.53
C ALA A 176 0.93 -10.61 6.90
N LEU A 177 2.06 -9.87 6.88
CA LEU A 177 3.37 -10.46 7.16
C LEU A 177 3.47 -11.07 8.58
N ARG A 178 2.79 -10.47 9.56
CA ARG A 178 2.68 -11.00 10.94
C ARG A 178 1.96 -12.35 11.04
N GLU A 179 1.14 -12.72 10.04
CA GLU A 179 0.44 -14.01 9.94
C GLU A 179 1.28 -15.09 9.24
N ARG A 180 2.42 -14.69 8.64
CA ARG A 180 3.37 -15.56 7.93
C ARG A 180 4.82 -15.31 8.34
N ARG A 181 5.07 -15.26 9.64
CA ARG A 181 6.40 -14.93 10.21
C ARG A 181 7.52 -15.87 9.75
N GLU A 182 7.19 -17.11 9.40
CA GLU A 182 8.12 -18.10 8.85
C GLU A 182 8.70 -17.71 7.47
N ASP A 183 8.08 -16.75 6.77
CA ASP A 183 8.56 -16.20 5.51
C ASP A 183 9.59 -15.09 5.72
N ILE A 184 9.63 -14.45 6.90
CA ILE A 184 10.49 -13.29 7.18
C ILE A 184 11.97 -13.61 6.95
N PRO A 185 12.55 -14.71 7.45
CA PRO A 185 13.97 -15.01 7.21
C PRO A 185 14.32 -15.19 5.72
N LEU A 186 13.39 -15.71 4.92
CA LEU A 186 13.58 -15.85 3.48
C LEU A 186 13.57 -14.50 2.77
N LEU A 187 12.63 -13.64 3.16
CA LEU A 187 12.51 -12.28 2.62
C LEU A 187 13.72 -11.42 2.98
N VAL A 188 14.19 -11.48 4.23
CA VAL A 188 15.38 -10.76 4.70
C VAL A 188 16.61 -11.12 3.86
N ARG A 189 16.89 -12.41 3.67
CA ARG A 189 18.00 -12.87 2.83
C ARG A 189 17.86 -12.41 1.39
N HIS A 190 16.67 -12.54 0.82
CA HIS A 190 16.41 -12.08 -0.54
C HIS A 190 16.67 -10.60 -0.73
N PHE A 191 16.22 -9.74 0.20
CA PHE A 191 16.45 -8.29 0.11
C PHE A 191 17.92 -7.95 0.28
N ALA A 192 18.62 -8.64 1.18
CA ALA A 192 20.06 -8.45 1.36
C ALA A 192 20.88 -8.87 0.12
N ASP A 193 20.59 -10.05 -0.44
CA ASP A 193 21.25 -10.52 -1.67
C ASP A 193 21.00 -9.54 -2.83
N ARG A 194 19.76 -9.09 -3.00
CA ARG A 194 19.41 -8.12 -4.04
C ARG A 194 20.08 -6.77 -3.83
N GLN A 195 20.22 -6.32 -2.58
CA GLN A 195 20.92 -5.08 -2.24
C GLN A 195 22.40 -5.19 -2.56
N ALA A 196 23.04 -6.33 -2.24
CA ALA A 196 24.43 -6.60 -2.57
C ALA A 196 24.66 -6.59 -4.09
N GLU A 197 23.80 -7.27 -4.86
CA GLU A 197 23.88 -7.33 -6.32
C GLU A 197 23.69 -5.94 -6.97
N THR A 198 22.70 -5.17 -6.51
CA THR A 198 22.37 -3.86 -7.11
C THR A 198 23.45 -2.82 -6.86
N ASN A 199 24.09 -2.83 -5.68
CA ASN A 199 25.06 -1.82 -5.28
C ASN A 199 26.51 -2.30 -5.34
N GLY A 200 26.78 -3.54 -5.79
CA GLY A 200 28.11 -4.11 -5.81
C GLY A 200 28.74 -4.27 -4.41
N LEU A 201 27.90 -4.47 -3.39
CA LEU A 201 28.33 -4.63 -2.01
C LEU A 201 28.63 -6.10 -1.70
N PRO A 202 29.51 -6.39 -0.72
CA PRO A 202 29.68 -7.74 -0.23
C PRO A 202 28.37 -8.26 0.39
N ARG A 203 28.18 -9.58 0.38
CA ARG A 203 27.01 -10.19 1.01
C ARG A 203 27.04 -9.91 2.51
N THR A 204 25.90 -9.47 3.03
CA THR A 204 25.72 -9.21 4.47
C THR A 204 25.17 -10.45 5.15
N GLU A 205 25.77 -10.85 6.25
CA GLU A 205 25.30 -11.92 7.11
C GLU A 205 24.45 -11.36 8.26
N PHE A 206 23.62 -12.21 8.84
CA PHE A 206 22.71 -11.85 9.94
C PHE A 206 22.95 -12.80 11.10
N SER A 207 23.12 -12.29 12.30
CA SER A 207 23.18 -13.10 13.52
C SER A 207 21.84 -13.80 13.78
N ALA A 208 21.86 -14.86 14.58
CA ALA A 208 20.64 -15.55 15.00
C ALA A 208 19.69 -14.60 15.77
N ASP A 209 20.25 -13.71 16.58
CA ASP A 209 19.50 -12.70 17.33
C ASP A 209 18.85 -11.67 16.43
N ALA A 210 19.54 -11.22 15.37
CA ALA A 210 18.97 -10.32 14.36
C ALA A 210 17.75 -10.97 13.66
N MET A 211 17.89 -12.22 13.24
CA MET A 211 16.78 -12.96 12.61
C MET A 211 15.61 -13.17 13.55
N GLN A 212 15.87 -13.45 14.82
CA GLN A 212 14.83 -13.59 15.84
C GLN A 212 14.13 -12.25 16.10
N PHE A 213 14.89 -11.16 16.22
CA PHE A 213 14.35 -9.81 16.38
C PHE A 213 13.42 -9.45 15.23
N LEU A 214 13.92 -9.56 13.98
CA LEU A 214 13.13 -9.26 12.78
C LEU A 214 11.86 -10.10 12.68
N SER A 215 11.89 -11.38 13.11
CA SER A 215 10.71 -12.26 13.05
C SER A 215 9.62 -11.90 14.09
N ARG A 216 9.94 -11.09 15.10
CA ARG A 216 8.99 -10.69 16.17
C ARG A 216 8.29 -9.37 15.88
N LEU A 217 8.84 -8.52 15.02
CA LEU A 217 8.28 -7.20 14.72
C LEU A 217 6.88 -7.30 14.07
N PRO A 218 5.99 -6.34 14.34
CA PRO A 218 4.59 -6.38 13.89
C PRO A 218 4.39 -6.04 12.40
N TYR A 219 5.28 -5.28 11.79
CA TYR A 219 5.25 -4.84 10.39
C TYR A 219 3.89 -4.33 9.90
N PRO A 220 3.36 -3.20 10.41
CA PRO A 220 2.14 -2.61 9.88
C PRO A 220 2.22 -2.27 8.39
N GLY A 221 3.41 -1.95 7.87
CA GLY A 221 3.69 -1.76 6.44
C GLY A 221 4.10 -3.04 5.70
N ASN A 222 3.97 -4.22 6.35
CA ASN A 222 4.19 -5.54 5.77
C ASN A 222 5.58 -5.70 5.09
N ILE A 223 5.63 -6.31 3.90
CA ILE A 223 6.87 -6.58 3.16
C ILE A 223 7.57 -5.27 2.76
N ARG A 224 6.81 -4.21 2.48
CA ARG A 224 7.40 -2.91 2.12
C ARG A 224 8.19 -2.33 3.29
N GLU A 225 7.68 -2.44 4.51
CA GLU A 225 8.37 -2.00 5.72
C GLU A 225 9.59 -2.87 6.03
N LEU A 226 9.45 -4.20 5.99
CA LEU A 226 10.56 -5.13 6.16
C LEU A 226 11.70 -4.84 5.17
N LYS A 227 11.37 -4.70 3.88
CA LYS A 227 12.34 -4.37 2.84
C LYS A 227 13.09 -3.07 3.17
N ASN A 228 12.37 -2.00 3.48
CA ASN A 228 12.98 -0.71 3.79
C ASN A 228 13.88 -0.78 5.03
N LEU A 229 13.46 -1.53 6.05
CA LEU A 229 14.26 -1.73 7.27
C LEU A 229 15.58 -2.45 6.94
N VAL A 230 15.51 -3.57 6.21
CA VAL A 230 16.70 -4.37 5.85
C VAL A 230 17.65 -3.56 4.96
N GLU A 231 17.15 -2.96 3.88
CA GLU A 231 17.97 -2.18 2.94
C GLU A 231 18.64 -0.98 3.63
N ARG A 232 17.89 -0.25 4.47
CA ARG A 232 18.44 0.88 5.23
C ARG A 232 19.51 0.43 6.21
N THR A 233 19.28 -0.62 6.98
CA THR A 233 20.24 -1.11 7.97
C THR A 233 21.53 -1.54 7.29
N ILE A 234 21.49 -2.25 6.17
CA ILE A 234 22.67 -2.64 5.39
C ILE A 234 23.47 -1.39 4.95
N LEU A 235 22.79 -0.39 4.40
CA LEU A 235 23.44 0.81 3.88
C LEU A 235 24.05 1.70 4.98
N VAL A 236 23.38 1.80 6.14
CA VAL A 236 23.80 2.69 7.22
C VAL A 236 24.88 2.05 8.10
N SER A 237 24.78 0.75 8.39
CA SER A 237 25.75 0.09 9.27
C SER A 237 27.09 -0.16 8.59
N GLY A 238 27.09 -0.51 7.29
CA GLY A 238 28.30 -0.86 6.54
C GLY A 238 29.05 -2.10 7.06
N LYS A 239 28.43 -2.86 8.00
CA LYS A 239 29.04 -4.04 8.62
C LYS A 239 28.84 -5.28 7.74
N PRO A 240 29.77 -6.23 7.73
CA PRO A 240 29.61 -7.51 7.03
C PRO A 240 28.61 -8.44 7.71
N THR A 241 28.43 -8.29 9.04
CA THR A 241 27.46 -9.05 9.85
C THR A 241 26.63 -8.08 10.68
N LEU A 242 25.30 -8.22 10.61
CA LEU A 242 24.34 -7.40 11.34
C LEU A 242 23.75 -8.18 12.52
N ASP A 243 23.63 -7.51 13.64
CA ASP A 243 22.99 -8.04 14.85
C ASP A 243 21.67 -7.33 15.19
N ALA A 244 20.99 -7.75 16.27
CA ALA A 244 19.71 -7.19 16.65
C ALA A 244 19.76 -5.69 16.96
N SER A 245 20.89 -5.19 17.52
CA SER A 245 21.02 -3.77 17.89
C SER A 245 21.07 -2.87 16.66
N ASP A 246 21.66 -3.32 15.55
CA ASP A 246 21.69 -2.57 14.30
C ASP A 246 20.28 -2.31 13.75
N PHE A 247 19.38 -3.27 13.94
CA PHE A 247 17.99 -3.14 13.50
C PHE A 247 17.13 -2.35 14.48
N ASP A 248 17.33 -2.51 15.78
CA ASP A 248 16.56 -1.81 16.82
C ASP A 248 16.75 -0.30 16.70
N ASP A 249 17.97 0.17 16.57
CA ASP A 249 18.32 1.58 16.34
C ASP A 249 17.59 2.16 15.10
N GLN A 250 17.55 1.40 14.00
CA GLN A 250 16.90 1.86 12.76
C GLN A 250 15.37 1.80 12.85
N TYR A 251 14.82 0.83 13.58
CA TYR A 251 13.38 0.67 13.79
C TYR A 251 12.84 1.79 14.68
N ILE A 252 13.52 2.12 15.78
CA ILE A 252 13.14 3.21 16.68
C ILE A 252 13.19 4.55 15.95
N ARG A 253 14.29 4.89 15.27
CA ARG A 253 14.42 6.15 14.51
C ARG A 253 13.31 6.32 13.48
N HIS A 254 12.92 5.26 12.80
CA HIS A 254 11.84 5.31 11.80
C HIS A 254 10.46 5.53 12.43
N ASN A 255 10.19 4.90 13.56
CA ASN A 255 8.91 5.06 14.25
C ASN A 255 8.81 6.46 14.90
N ASP A 256 9.90 7.00 15.43
CA ASP A 256 9.94 8.38 15.94
C ASP A 256 9.69 9.40 14.82
N GLN A 257 10.26 9.20 13.64
CA GLN A 257 9.98 10.05 12.47
C GLN A 257 8.52 9.94 12.01
N LYS A 258 7.97 8.73 11.93
CA LYS A 258 6.55 8.52 11.60
C LYS A 258 5.61 9.13 12.64
N ALA A 259 5.94 9.04 13.92
CA ALA A 259 5.17 9.67 14.99
C ALA A 259 5.21 11.19 14.85
N ALA A 260 6.36 11.77 14.48
CA ALA A 260 6.50 13.21 14.23
C ALA A 260 5.74 13.66 12.97
N GLU A 261 5.73 12.87 11.90
CA GLU A 261 4.99 13.16 10.66
C GLU A 261 3.47 12.95 10.82
N SER A 262 3.04 11.98 11.63
CA SER A 262 1.62 11.73 11.91
C SER A 262 1.00 12.77 12.84
N THR A 263 1.79 13.59 13.49
CA THR A 263 1.34 14.76 14.23
C THR A 263 1.10 15.95 13.27
N SER A 264 0.42 15.72 12.17
CA SER A 264 -0.09 16.77 11.30
C SER A 264 -1.21 17.50 12.06
N PHE A 265 -0.92 18.68 12.60
CA PHE A 265 -1.89 19.56 13.24
C PHE A 265 -2.84 20.25 12.24
N ILE A 266 -2.78 19.88 10.96
CA ILE A 266 -3.63 20.45 9.90
C ILE A 266 -5.06 19.97 10.09
N GLY A 267 -5.96 20.91 10.41
CA GLY A 267 -7.38 20.64 10.66
C GLY A 267 -7.76 20.53 12.14
N MET A 268 -6.80 20.66 13.07
CA MET A 268 -7.08 20.73 14.51
C MET A 268 -7.18 22.17 15.00
N THR A 269 -8.02 22.40 15.97
CA THR A 269 -8.07 23.68 16.67
C THR A 269 -6.83 23.87 17.57
N LEU A 270 -6.48 25.12 17.89
CA LEU A 270 -5.36 25.40 18.80
C LEU A 270 -5.51 24.70 20.16
N ASP A 271 -6.73 24.59 20.65
CA ASP A 271 -7.03 23.89 21.91
C ASP A 271 -6.80 22.38 21.82
N GLU A 272 -7.12 21.75 20.70
CA GLU A 272 -6.84 20.34 20.47
C GLU A 272 -5.34 20.07 20.32
N ILE A 273 -4.62 20.96 19.64
CA ILE A 273 -3.15 20.88 19.50
C ILE A 273 -2.49 21.02 20.87
N GLU A 274 -2.91 22.01 21.67
CA GLU A 274 -2.42 22.24 23.03
C GLU A 274 -2.64 20.99 23.90
N ARG A 275 -3.84 20.44 23.88
CA ARG A 275 -4.21 19.23 24.61
C ARG A 275 -3.34 18.02 24.23
N GLN A 276 -3.18 17.75 22.92
CA GLN A 276 -2.36 16.63 22.45
C GLN A 276 -0.89 16.80 22.81
N THR A 277 -0.33 17.99 22.65
CA THR A 277 1.06 18.29 22.98
C THR A 277 1.34 18.05 24.47
N ILE A 278 0.40 18.42 25.34
CA ILE A 278 0.52 18.17 26.79
C ILE A 278 0.47 16.68 27.10
N LEU A 279 -0.45 15.93 26.49
CA LEU A 279 -0.58 14.48 26.69
C LEU A 279 0.69 13.73 26.26
N GLN A 280 1.23 14.05 25.09
CA GLN A 280 2.49 13.46 24.61
C GLN A 280 3.68 13.78 25.54
N ALA A 281 3.77 15.00 26.03
CA ALA A 281 4.82 15.37 26.96
C ALA A 281 4.69 14.64 28.30
N LEU A 282 3.45 14.45 28.82
CA LEU A 282 3.19 13.65 30.03
C LEU A 282 3.62 12.19 29.87
N GLU A 283 3.27 11.58 28.74
CA GLU A 283 3.64 10.20 28.42
C GLU A 283 5.16 10.03 28.30
N ARG A 284 5.82 10.92 27.54
CA ARG A 284 7.27 10.91 27.32
C ARG A 284 8.08 11.07 28.61
N HIS A 285 7.58 11.90 29.53
CA HIS A 285 8.23 12.16 30.82
C HIS A 285 7.60 11.41 32.00
N LYS A 286 6.82 10.33 31.70
CA LYS A 286 6.22 9.44 32.71
C LYS A 286 5.54 10.21 33.86
N GLY A 287 4.76 11.23 33.51
CA GLY A 287 4.01 12.05 34.48
C GLY A 287 4.83 13.05 35.30
N ASN A 288 6.14 13.21 35.07
CA ASN A 288 6.97 14.16 35.80
C ASN A 288 6.69 15.60 35.35
N LEU A 289 5.77 16.29 36.08
CA LEU A 289 5.29 17.63 35.71
C LEU A 289 6.39 18.70 35.60
N SER A 290 7.49 18.57 36.34
CA SER A 290 8.61 19.52 36.23
C SER A 290 9.35 19.37 34.91
N GLN A 291 9.59 18.12 34.45
CA GLN A 291 10.19 17.83 33.15
C GLN A 291 9.26 18.17 32.00
N VAL A 292 7.95 17.89 32.16
CA VAL A 292 6.91 18.27 31.18
C VAL A 292 6.86 19.78 30.97
N ALA A 293 6.82 20.58 32.04
CA ALA A 293 6.82 22.03 31.97
C ALA A 293 8.07 22.57 31.26
N MET A 294 9.24 22.01 31.58
CA MET A 294 10.51 22.37 30.95
C MET A 294 10.53 22.00 29.45
N ALA A 295 10.05 20.82 29.10
CA ALA A 295 9.97 20.36 27.71
C ALA A 295 9.01 21.20 26.85
N LEU A 296 7.92 21.68 27.44
CA LEU A 296 6.95 22.56 26.78
C LEU A 296 7.33 24.06 26.83
N GLY A 297 8.44 24.43 27.44
CA GLY A 297 8.91 25.82 27.55
C GLY A 297 7.97 26.73 28.38
N ILE A 298 7.20 26.14 29.32
CA ILE A 298 6.25 26.87 30.17
C ILE A 298 6.54 26.73 31.68
N SER A 299 6.06 27.66 32.47
CA SER A 299 6.16 27.49 33.91
C SER A 299 5.26 26.38 34.44
N ARG A 300 5.63 25.77 35.56
CA ARG A 300 4.84 24.71 36.20
C ARG A 300 3.42 25.17 36.54
N ALA A 301 3.26 26.41 36.98
CA ALA A 301 1.94 27.02 37.25
C ALA A 301 1.09 27.20 35.98
N ALA A 302 1.74 27.49 34.84
CA ALA A 302 1.07 27.55 33.54
C ALA A 302 0.65 26.17 33.05
N LEU A 303 1.47 25.11 33.31
CA LEU A 303 1.10 23.73 33.02
C LEU A 303 -0.15 23.29 33.79
N TYR A 304 -0.21 23.54 35.10
CA TYR A 304 -1.39 23.20 35.92
C TYR A 304 -2.68 23.81 35.38
N ARG A 305 -2.67 25.10 35.03
CA ARG A 305 -3.84 25.79 34.45
C ARG A 305 -4.30 25.14 33.14
N ARG A 306 -3.36 24.66 32.31
CA ARG A 306 -3.67 23.97 31.05
C ARG A 306 -4.20 22.56 31.28
N LEU A 307 -3.65 21.82 32.25
CA LEU A 307 -4.17 20.52 32.65
C LEU A 307 -5.61 20.59 33.13
N GLU A 308 -5.95 21.61 33.95
CA GLU A 308 -7.33 21.89 34.37
C GLU A 308 -8.21 22.26 33.19
N LYS A 309 -7.79 23.21 32.34
CA LYS A 309 -8.52 23.66 31.15
C LYS A 309 -8.94 22.50 30.27
N HIS A 310 -8.05 21.51 30.06
CA HIS A 310 -8.28 20.38 29.18
C HIS A 310 -8.77 19.10 29.88
N ASN A 311 -9.12 19.18 31.19
CA ASN A 311 -9.56 18.04 32.01
C ASN A 311 -8.61 16.85 31.93
N ILE A 312 -7.28 17.08 31.95
CA ILE A 312 -6.26 16.03 31.89
C ILE A 312 -5.92 15.59 33.31
N ASN A 313 -6.24 14.32 33.63
CA ASN A 313 -5.81 13.71 34.88
C ASN A 313 -4.32 13.34 34.81
N TYR A 314 -3.52 13.84 35.74
CA TYR A 314 -2.07 13.67 35.81
C TYR A 314 -1.60 12.83 37.03
N THR A 315 -2.54 12.25 37.75
CA THR A 315 -2.27 11.28 38.83
C THR A 315 -2.04 9.91 38.20
N LEU A 316 -0.76 9.47 38.18
CA LEU A 316 -0.36 8.08 38.00
C LEU A 316 -0.26 7.38 39.33
#